data_517308166bc78c4b44887e7a3b25fc9f
#
_entry.id   517308166bc78c4b44887e7a3b25fc9f
#
_cell.length_a   1.000
_cell.length_b   1.000
_cell.length_c   1.000
_cell.angle_alpha   90.00
_cell.angle_beta   90.00
_cell.angle_gamma   90.00
#
_symmetry.space_group_name_H-M   'P 1'
#
loop_
_entity.id
_entity.type
_entity.pdbx_description
1 polymer ?
#
loop_
_entity_poly.entity_id
_entity_poly.type
_entity_poly.pdbx_seq_one_letter_code
_entity_poly.pdbx_strand_id
1 'polypeptide(L)'
;MAEKPKDLFLMEGISMMVFNKDYTQCALSKKDYDIYIYQVPNIKDTSTWTLLYTLKNHFQYISGLDWNPVTNKILSCSYDKTSFVWNFKGDKWVFDNVVAENKVSYLFCSWNRRGDKFVEGTGYKTLYVGYYSEESKWWACRKISNHKKTSVICAKIDPSSLYVLSGATDMKVFVSNCYMKDIDDNYVTESEVAPVKDLKFGQALYEFEAGSWLINCNWSLDGKYAYTSCQGGYVYVIQFNEKKEDKICISQSPISMIIPKGNNAFYAVGYNREIYLYEEENGQWVMKKQITKKEKPKEEKKNNTPMGGSGGVAAALKRFQNQGMKKKESLVVTTEQNENLHATNISSFAIKDNQIITSDLAGFVKYWEI
;
A
#
# COMPACT_ATOMS: atom_id res chain seq x y z
N MET A 1 25.08 -5.41 15.00
CA MET A 1 23.89 -4.89 15.70
C MET A 1 23.15 -4.03 14.68
N ALA A 2 21.93 -4.41 14.28
CA ALA A 2 21.12 -3.55 13.42
C ALA A 2 20.83 -2.25 14.17
N GLU A 3 21.15 -1.11 13.56
CA GLU A 3 20.85 0.19 14.15
C GLU A 3 19.33 0.34 14.33
N LYS A 4 18.93 0.92 15.47
CA LYS A 4 17.52 1.26 15.71
C LYS A 4 17.05 2.22 14.59
N PRO A 5 15.85 2.00 14.01
CA PRO A 5 15.30 2.97 13.08
C PRO A 5 15.18 4.31 13.78
N LYS A 6 15.83 5.35 13.25
CA LYS A 6 15.69 6.71 13.74
C LYS A 6 14.29 7.22 13.38
N ASP A 7 13.58 7.77 14.35
CA ASP A 7 12.37 8.54 14.12
C ASP A 7 12.79 9.92 13.57
N LEU A 8 12.59 10.11 12.27
CA LEU A 8 12.93 11.35 11.60
C LEU A 8 11.65 12.15 11.36
N PHE A 9 11.43 13.18 12.16
CA PHE A 9 10.32 14.11 11.94
C PHE A 9 10.59 14.95 10.70
N LEU A 10 9.63 14.98 9.76
CA LEU A 10 9.72 15.79 8.55
C LEU A 10 8.75 16.97 8.58
N MET A 11 7.46 16.70 8.79
CA MET A 11 6.39 17.71 8.90
C MET A 11 5.13 17.08 9.49
N GLU A 12 4.29 17.86 10.14
CA GLU A 12 3.03 17.36 10.68
C GLU A 12 2.04 16.92 9.58
N GLY A 13 1.36 15.81 9.83
CA GLY A 13 0.18 15.40 9.09
C GLY A 13 0.44 14.79 7.72
N ILE A 14 1.56 14.09 7.49
CA ILE A 14 1.82 13.42 6.21
C ILE A 14 0.71 12.41 5.92
N SER A 15 -0.13 12.72 4.94
CA SER A 15 -1.20 11.84 4.48
C SER A 15 -0.73 10.90 3.38
N MET A 16 0.13 11.37 2.48
CA MET A 16 0.72 10.60 1.39
C MET A 16 2.15 11.05 1.12
N MET A 17 2.99 10.08 0.72
CA MET A 17 4.38 10.30 0.37
C MET A 17 4.72 9.38 -0.81
N VAL A 18 5.18 9.96 -1.91
CA VAL A 18 5.60 9.22 -3.11
C VAL A 18 6.93 9.75 -3.62
N PHE A 19 7.74 8.87 -4.19
CA PHE A 19 9.08 9.22 -4.69
C PHE A 19 9.15 9.18 -6.22
N ASN A 20 10.06 9.95 -6.79
CA ASN A 20 10.46 9.78 -8.17
C ASN A 20 11.28 8.49 -8.35
N LYS A 21 11.58 8.11 -9.59
CA LYS A 21 12.28 6.87 -9.94
C LYS A 21 13.57 6.64 -9.15
N ASP A 22 14.37 7.69 -8.99
CA ASP A 22 15.72 7.59 -8.43
C ASP A 22 15.74 7.89 -6.92
N TYR A 23 14.58 8.15 -6.31
CA TYR A 23 14.45 8.56 -4.90
C TYR A 23 15.25 9.82 -4.54
N THR A 24 15.49 10.69 -5.53
CA THR A 24 16.13 11.98 -5.34
C THR A 24 15.15 13.10 -5.02
N GLN A 25 13.87 12.87 -5.29
CA GLN A 25 12.78 13.77 -4.96
C GLN A 25 11.60 13.01 -4.37
N CYS A 26 10.86 13.70 -3.51
CA CYS A 26 9.68 13.18 -2.85
C CYS A 26 8.53 14.19 -2.96
N ALA A 27 7.36 13.74 -3.38
CA ALA A 27 6.12 14.51 -3.31
C ALA A 27 5.33 14.09 -2.08
N LEU A 28 4.91 15.08 -1.30
CA LEU A 28 4.16 14.90 -0.06
C LEU A 28 2.84 15.66 -0.13
N SER A 29 1.79 15.08 0.43
CA SER A 29 0.59 15.81 0.84
C SER A 29 0.39 15.68 2.33
N LYS A 30 -0.20 16.70 2.93
CA LYS A 30 -0.61 16.71 4.34
C LYS A 30 -2.11 17.03 4.44
N LYS A 31 -2.60 17.35 5.61
CA LYS A 31 -4.01 17.74 5.82
C LYS A 31 -4.31 19.18 5.33
N ASP A 32 -3.83 19.50 4.13
CA ASP A 32 -4.12 20.73 3.39
C ASP A 32 -4.41 20.42 1.91
N TYR A 33 -4.28 21.41 1.04
CA TYR A 33 -4.66 21.31 -0.39
C TYR A 33 -3.44 21.34 -1.31
N ASP A 34 -2.23 21.46 -0.76
CA ASP A 34 -1.00 21.65 -1.50
C ASP A 34 -0.19 20.35 -1.60
N ILE A 35 0.60 20.21 -2.67
CA ILE A 35 1.59 19.15 -2.82
C ILE A 35 2.96 19.76 -2.67
N TYR A 36 3.78 19.19 -1.81
CA TYR A 36 5.12 19.65 -1.50
C TYR A 36 6.16 18.74 -2.14
N ILE A 37 7.01 19.29 -3.01
CA ILE A 37 8.11 18.55 -3.64
C ILE A 37 9.40 18.86 -2.90
N TYR A 38 10.00 17.83 -2.31
CA TYR A 38 11.27 17.92 -1.61
C TYR A 38 12.41 17.32 -2.44
N GLN A 39 13.57 17.95 -2.38
CA GLN A 39 14.86 17.33 -2.72
C GLN A 39 15.23 16.37 -1.60
N VAL A 40 15.72 15.18 -1.96
CA VAL A 40 16.10 14.11 -1.04
C VAL A 40 17.57 13.75 -1.25
N PRO A 41 18.51 14.53 -0.69
CA PRO A 41 19.94 14.24 -0.84
C PRO A 41 20.34 12.95 -0.13
N ASN A 42 19.80 12.74 1.05
CA ASN A 42 19.98 11.51 1.82
C ASN A 42 18.61 11.00 2.29
N ILE A 43 18.22 9.86 1.75
CA ILE A 43 16.95 9.27 2.07
C ILE A 43 16.86 8.85 3.56
N LYS A 44 17.99 8.55 4.21
CA LYS A 44 18.07 8.13 5.62
C LYS A 44 18.11 9.30 6.61
N ASP A 45 18.08 10.55 6.13
CA ASP A 45 18.15 11.73 6.99
C ASP A 45 17.24 12.83 6.47
N THR A 46 16.04 12.92 7.03
CA THR A 46 15.05 13.93 6.63
C THR A 46 15.47 15.36 6.96
N SER A 47 16.44 15.58 7.86
CA SER A 47 16.96 16.91 8.16
C SER A 47 17.70 17.55 6.97
N THR A 48 18.13 16.70 6.01
CA THR A 48 18.79 17.15 4.77
C THR A 48 17.81 17.49 3.65
N TRP A 49 16.51 17.17 3.83
CA TRP A 49 15.52 17.38 2.81
C TRP A 49 15.14 18.85 2.69
N THR A 50 15.13 19.37 1.49
CA THR A 50 14.81 20.77 1.21
C THR A 50 13.58 20.89 0.32
N LEU A 51 12.66 21.79 0.68
CA LEU A 51 11.49 22.06 -0.13
C LEU A 51 11.91 22.78 -1.43
N LEU A 52 11.57 22.17 -2.58
CA LEU A 52 11.83 22.73 -3.90
C LEU A 52 10.63 23.48 -4.47
N TYR A 53 9.46 22.85 -4.44
CA TYR A 53 8.24 23.35 -5.05
C TYR A 53 7.03 23.10 -4.17
N THR A 54 6.05 24.01 -4.27
CA THR A 54 4.69 23.80 -3.74
C THR A 54 3.71 23.88 -4.90
N LEU A 55 3.02 22.79 -5.20
CA LEU A 55 2.04 22.73 -6.26
C LEU A 55 0.66 23.08 -5.70
N LYS A 56 0.05 24.13 -6.23
CA LYS A 56 -1.22 24.68 -5.75
C LYS A 56 -2.23 24.68 -6.87
N ASN A 57 -3.32 23.97 -6.71
CA ASN A 57 -4.48 24.05 -7.60
C ASN A 57 -5.70 23.30 -7.05
N HIS A 58 -5.54 22.49 -6.01
CA HIS A 58 -6.67 21.88 -5.32
C HIS A 58 -7.27 22.82 -4.27
N PHE A 59 -8.56 22.65 -3.98
CA PHE A 59 -9.31 23.48 -3.04
C PHE A 59 -9.84 22.71 -1.81
N GLN A 60 -9.59 21.40 -1.77
CA GLN A 60 -9.85 20.51 -0.63
C GLN A 60 -8.71 19.49 -0.49
N TYR A 61 -8.80 18.66 0.57
CA TYR A 61 -7.78 17.64 0.85
C TYR A 61 -7.50 16.75 -0.36
N ILE A 62 -6.23 16.53 -0.58
CA ILE A 62 -5.73 15.59 -1.59
C ILE A 62 -6.00 14.18 -1.07
N SER A 63 -6.77 13.41 -1.84
CA SER A 63 -7.18 12.04 -1.51
C SER A 63 -6.38 10.97 -2.22
N GLY A 64 -5.64 11.36 -3.27
CA GLY A 64 -4.75 10.49 -4.02
C GLY A 64 -3.55 11.25 -4.57
N LEU A 65 -2.38 10.61 -4.51
CA LEU A 65 -1.12 11.12 -5.03
C LEU A 65 -0.28 9.95 -5.53
N ASP A 66 0.19 10.01 -6.75
CA ASP A 66 1.06 8.98 -7.32
C ASP A 66 2.07 9.59 -8.28
N TRP A 67 3.33 9.13 -8.24
CA TRP A 67 4.41 9.60 -9.09
C TRP A 67 4.87 8.49 -10.01
N ASN A 68 4.61 8.62 -11.30
CA ASN A 68 5.02 7.59 -12.26
C ASN A 68 6.54 7.64 -12.50
N PRO A 69 7.26 6.53 -12.25
CA PRO A 69 8.71 6.49 -12.38
C PRO A 69 9.22 6.46 -13.83
N VAL A 70 8.35 6.16 -14.82
CA VAL A 70 8.74 6.07 -16.24
C VAL A 70 8.59 7.44 -16.91
N THR A 71 7.45 8.09 -16.72
CA THR A 71 7.12 9.37 -17.37
C THR A 71 7.50 10.59 -16.52
N ASN A 72 7.89 10.38 -15.26
CA ASN A 72 8.16 11.44 -14.28
C ASN A 72 7.00 12.42 -14.08
N LYS A 73 5.76 11.96 -14.28
CA LYS A 73 4.53 12.74 -14.07
C LYS A 73 3.95 12.43 -12.69
N ILE A 74 3.38 13.45 -12.06
CA ILE A 74 2.64 13.29 -10.82
C ILE A 74 1.15 13.34 -11.16
N LEU A 75 0.37 12.42 -10.58
CA LEU A 75 -1.08 12.40 -10.61
C LEU A 75 -1.58 12.76 -9.22
N SER A 76 -2.52 13.68 -9.14
CA SER A 76 -3.21 14.02 -7.90
C SER A 76 -4.70 14.08 -8.09
N CYS A 77 -5.46 13.66 -7.09
CA CYS A 77 -6.90 13.84 -7.04
C CYS A 77 -7.34 14.30 -5.65
N SER A 78 -8.53 14.92 -5.55
CA SER A 78 -8.97 15.59 -4.34
C SER A 78 -10.46 15.41 -4.06
N TYR A 79 -10.84 15.69 -2.83
CA TYR A 79 -12.25 15.81 -2.42
C TYR A 79 -12.97 16.99 -3.09
N ASP A 80 -12.23 17.95 -3.68
CA ASP A 80 -12.79 19.04 -4.49
C ASP A 80 -13.37 18.58 -5.84
N LYS A 81 -13.29 17.26 -6.13
CA LYS A 81 -13.79 16.60 -7.37
C LYS A 81 -12.92 16.89 -8.60
N THR A 82 -11.73 17.40 -8.40
CA THR A 82 -10.75 17.65 -9.47
C THR A 82 -9.60 16.64 -9.41
N SER A 83 -8.96 16.46 -10.55
CA SER A 83 -7.77 15.66 -10.72
C SER A 83 -6.84 16.33 -11.71
N PHE A 84 -5.53 16.24 -11.44
CA PHE A 84 -4.50 16.89 -12.24
C PHE A 84 -3.34 15.94 -12.53
N VAL A 85 -2.82 16.07 -13.77
CA VAL A 85 -1.53 15.50 -14.17
C VAL A 85 -0.51 16.62 -14.19
N TRP A 86 0.49 16.53 -13.33
CA TRP A 86 1.57 17.50 -13.23
C TRP A 86 2.76 17.05 -14.05
N ASN A 87 3.29 17.97 -14.85
CA ASN A 87 4.45 17.76 -15.72
C ASN A 87 5.53 18.76 -15.35
N PHE A 88 6.78 18.31 -15.25
CA PHE A 88 7.92 19.21 -15.09
C PHE A 88 8.38 19.74 -16.46
N LYS A 89 8.24 21.04 -16.70
CA LYS A 89 8.61 21.69 -17.97
C LYS A 89 9.57 22.85 -17.70
N GLY A 90 10.80 22.71 -18.23
CA GLY A 90 11.86 23.67 -17.97
C GLY A 90 12.31 23.67 -16.51
N ASP A 91 11.85 24.63 -15.74
CA ASP A 91 12.20 24.84 -14.33
C ASP A 91 11.01 24.84 -13.38
N LYS A 92 9.81 24.47 -13.88
CA LYS A 92 8.56 24.51 -13.12
C LYS A 92 7.64 23.34 -13.39
N TRP A 93 6.81 23.04 -12.40
CA TRP A 93 5.67 22.12 -12.54
C TRP A 93 4.48 22.86 -13.16
N VAL A 94 3.92 22.27 -14.20
CA VAL A 94 2.67 22.72 -14.83
C VAL A 94 1.65 21.58 -14.77
N PHE A 95 0.38 21.89 -14.64
CA PHE A 95 -0.68 20.88 -14.59
C PHE A 95 -1.52 20.87 -15.85
N ASP A 96 -2.00 19.69 -16.18
CA ASP A 96 -3.05 19.44 -17.14
C ASP A 96 -4.29 18.94 -16.38
N ASN A 97 -5.47 19.47 -16.72
CA ASN A 97 -6.71 18.99 -16.13
C ASN A 97 -7.04 17.59 -16.63
N VAL A 98 -7.56 16.77 -15.74
CA VAL A 98 -8.21 15.50 -16.11
C VAL A 98 -9.69 15.76 -16.35
N VAL A 99 -10.15 15.45 -17.55
CA VAL A 99 -11.54 15.66 -17.95
C VAL A 99 -12.34 14.39 -17.73
N ALA A 100 -13.19 14.41 -16.70
CA ALA A 100 -14.11 13.34 -16.37
C ALA A 100 -15.50 13.90 -16.03
N GLU A 101 -16.57 13.20 -16.43
CA GLU A 101 -17.94 13.53 -16.01
C GLU A 101 -18.17 13.13 -14.55
N ASN A 102 -17.42 13.74 -13.63
CA ASN A 102 -17.47 13.43 -12.22
C ASN A 102 -18.16 14.53 -11.40
N LYS A 103 -19.10 14.13 -10.53
CA LYS A 103 -19.84 15.04 -9.62
C LYS A 103 -19.59 14.76 -8.15
N VAL A 104 -18.77 13.76 -7.84
CA VAL A 104 -18.48 13.33 -6.46
C VAL A 104 -16.98 13.37 -6.20
N SER A 105 -16.60 13.38 -4.93
CA SER A 105 -15.19 13.41 -4.53
C SER A 105 -14.43 12.17 -5.02
N TYR A 106 -13.19 12.37 -5.42
CA TYR A 106 -12.24 11.28 -5.64
C TYR A 106 -11.73 10.76 -4.30
N LEU A 107 -11.46 9.47 -4.22
CA LEU A 107 -10.97 8.82 -2.99
C LEU A 107 -9.51 8.37 -3.12
N PHE A 108 -9.08 8.04 -4.32
CA PHE A 108 -7.71 7.65 -4.62
C PHE A 108 -7.42 7.81 -6.11
N CYS A 109 -6.14 7.84 -6.46
CA CYS A 109 -5.67 7.70 -7.84
C CYS A 109 -4.42 6.82 -7.91
N SER A 110 -4.15 6.24 -9.06
CA SER A 110 -2.91 5.48 -9.29
C SER A 110 -2.59 5.33 -10.76
N TRP A 111 -1.34 5.53 -11.11
CA TRP A 111 -0.81 5.24 -12.44
C TRP A 111 -0.73 3.74 -12.73
N ASN A 112 -0.82 3.38 -14.01
CA ASN A 112 -0.29 2.11 -14.48
C ASN A 112 1.25 2.19 -14.56
N ARG A 113 1.89 1.03 -14.75
CA ARG A 113 3.35 0.95 -14.79
C ARG A 113 3.99 1.79 -15.91
N ARG A 114 3.34 1.89 -17.08
CA ARG A 114 3.82 2.64 -18.25
C ARG A 114 3.67 4.15 -18.10
N GLY A 115 2.72 4.63 -17.31
CA GLY A 115 2.41 6.05 -17.14
C GLY A 115 1.60 6.66 -18.29
N ASP A 116 0.92 5.83 -19.06
CA ASP A 116 0.03 6.20 -20.15
C ASP A 116 -1.45 6.08 -19.77
N LYS A 117 -1.75 5.30 -18.72
CA LYS A 117 -3.08 5.17 -18.10
C LYS A 117 -3.01 5.31 -16.59
N PHE A 118 -4.13 5.68 -16.00
CA PHE A 118 -4.30 5.70 -14.55
C PHE A 118 -5.73 5.32 -14.15
N VAL A 119 -5.94 5.04 -12.88
CA VAL A 119 -7.25 4.81 -12.30
C VAL A 119 -7.56 5.81 -11.21
N GLU A 120 -8.84 6.17 -11.09
CA GLU A 120 -9.39 7.04 -10.05
C GLU A 120 -10.70 6.48 -9.53
N GLY A 121 -10.78 6.25 -8.24
CA GLY A 121 -12.00 5.81 -7.57
C GLY A 121 -12.77 6.97 -6.97
N THR A 122 -14.08 6.84 -6.94
CA THR A 122 -14.96 7.89 -6.42
C THR A 122 -15.79 7.42 -5.24
N GLY A 123 -16.30 8.36 -4.47
CA GLY A 123 -17.21 8.11 -3.35
C GLY A 123 -18.56 7.50 -3.75
N TYR A 124 -18.82 7.28 -5.03
CA TYR A 124 -20.06 6.69 -5.51
C TYR A 124 -19.89 5.89 -6.79
N LYS A 125 -19.94 4.58 -6.70
CA LYS A 125 -20.04 3.52 -7.74
C LYS A 125 -19.11 3.60 -8.96
N THR A 126 -18.37 4.65 -9.17
CA THR A 126 -17.65 4.87 -10.41
C THR A 126 -16.16 4.75 -10.20
N LEU A 127 -15.53 3.97 -11.05
CA LEU A 127 -14.10 3.93 -11.30
C LEU A 127 -13.85 4.58 -12.67
N TYR A 128 -12.91 5.49 -12.73
CA TYR A 128 -12.44 6.07 -13.98
C TYR A 128 -11.09 5.48 -14.38
N VAL A 129 -10.92 5.20 -15.66
CA VAL A 129 -9.62 4.91 -16.26
C VAL A 129 -9.26 6.10 -17.14
N GLY A 130 -8.26 6.84 -16.72
CA GLY A 130 -7.75 8.02 -17.41
C GLY A 130 -6.66 7.67 -18.42
N TYR A 131 -6.57 8.44 -19.49
CA TYR A 131 -5.57 8.31 -20.54
C TYR A 131 -5.39 9.64 -21.27
N TYR A 132 -4.25 9.83 -21.92
CA TYR A 132 -4.04 11.02 -22.75
C TYR A 132 -4.62 10.79 -24.15
N SER A 133 -5.53 11.67 -24.57
CA SER A 133 -6.12 11.65 -25.93
C SER A 133 -5.27 12.52 -26.85
N GLU A 134 -4.60 11.89 -27.80
CA GLU A 134 -3.80 12.62 -28.81
C GLU A 134 -4.66 13.49 -29.73
N GLU A 135 -5.91 13.10 -29.99
CA GLU A 135 -6.85 13.85 -30.76
C GLU A 135 -7.29 15.12 -30.05
N SER A 136 -7.69 15.01 -28.81
CA SER A 136 -8.22 16.13 -28.01
C SER A 136 -7.15 16.94 -27.31
N LYS A 137 -5.92 16.39 -27.17
CA LYS A 137 -4.78 17.01 -26.46
C LYS A 137 -5.04 17.25 -24.97
N TRP A 138 -5.82 16.39 -24.32
CA TRP A 138 -6.05 16.40 -22.88
C TRP A 138 -6.15 14.99 -22.27
N TRP A 139 -6.10 14.92 -20.95
CA TRP A 139 -6.36 13.71 -20.21
C TRP A 139 -7.87 13.45 -20.12
N ALA A 140 -8.33 12.41 -20.81
CA ALA A 140 -9.72 11.97 -20.83
C ALA A 140 -9.93 10.74 -19.94
N CYS A 141 -11.16 10.49 -19.52
CA CYS A 141 -11.51 9.35 -18.69
C CYS A 141 -12.62 8.49 -19.30
N ARG A 142 -12.45 7.17 -19.25
CA ARG A 142 -13.51 6.19 -19.51
C ARG A 142 -14.01 5.61 -18.20
N LYS A 143 -15.31 5.39 -18.13
CA LYS A 143 -16.01 4.99 -16.91
C LYS A 143 -16.21 3.49 -16.82
N ILE A 144 -15.97 2.91 -15.63
CA ILE A 144 -16.34 1.56 -15.23
C ILE A 144 -17.32 1.65 -14.05
N SER A 145 -18.42 0.89 -14.09
CA SER A 145 -19.50 0.96 -13.09
C SER A 145 -19.98 -0.44 -12.66
N ASN A 146 -19.04 -1.31 -12.30
CA ASN A 146 -19.34 -2.67 -11.83
C ASN A 146 -19.82 -2.69 -10.38
N HIS A 147 -19.31 -1.77 -9.55
CA HIS A 147 -19.77 -1.56 -8.18
C HIS A 147 -21.12 -0.83 -8.17
N LYS A 148 -22.06 -1.27 -7.32
CA LYS A 148 -23.44 -0.73 -7.29
C LYS A 148 -23.69 0.06 -6.00
N LYS A 149 -23.95 1.37 -6.13
CA LYS A 149 -24.35 2.27 -5.03
C LYS A 149 -23.39 2.30 -3.84
N THR A 150 -22.10 2.10 -4.08
CA THR A 150 -21.08 2.02 -3.04
C THR A 150 -19.86 2.86 -3.43
N SER A 151 -18.98 3.14 -2.47
CA SER A 151 -17.71 3.83 -2.73
C SER A 151 -16.68 2.85 -3.25
N VAL A 152 -16.02 3.19 -4.36
CA VAL A 152 -14.84 2.46 -4.85
C VAL A 152 -13.63 2.92 -4.04
N ILE A 153 -13.09 2.03 -3.21
CA ILE A 153 -12.06 2.37 -2.22
C ILE A 153 -10.64 2.15 -2.74
N CYS A 154 -10.46 1.16 -3.60
CA CYS A 154 -9.15 0.86 -4.17
C CYS A 154 -9.29 0.33 -5.60
N ALA A 155 -8.31 0.65 -6.43
CA ALA A 155 -8.10 -0.02 -7.71
C ALA A 155 -6.64 0.09 -8.14
N LYS A 156 -6.18 -0.86 -8.94
CA LYS A 156 -4.87 -0.88 -9.59
C LYS A 156 -4.99 -1.52 -10.97
N ILE A 157 -4.31 -0.93 -11.95
CA ILE A 157 -4.11 -1.53 -13.26
C ILE A 157 -3.01 -2.58 -13.15
N ASP A 158 -3.19 -3.72 -13.79
CA ASP A 158 -2.22 -4.80 -13.83
C ASP A 158 -0.94 -4.41 -14.60
N PRO A 159 0.16 -5.15 -14.45
CA PRO A 159 1.41 -4.84 -15.15
C PRO A 159 1.34 -4.86 -16.67
N SER A 160 0.43 -5.66 -17.27
CA SER A 160 0.19 -5.65 -18.72
C SER A 160 -0.61 -4.42 -19.19
N SER A 161 -1.28 -3.74 -18.26
CA SER A 161 -2.18 -2.62 -18.50
C SER A 161 -3.48 -2.98 -19.23
N LEU A 162 -3.86 -4.25 -19.22
CA LEU A 162 -5.07 -4.74 -19.86
C LEU A 162 -6.23 -4.94 -18.89
N TYR A 163 -5.92 -5.13 -17.62
CA TYR A 163 -6.89 -5.42 -16.57
C TYR A 163 -6.86 -4.37 -15.48
N VAL A 164 -7.98 -4.12 -14.86
CA VAL A 164 -8.08 -3.31 -13.64
C VAL A 164 -8.72 -4.12 -12.54
N LEU A 165 -8.00 -4.22 -11.42
CA LEU A 165 -8.52 -4.75 -10.16
C LEU A 165 -9.18 -3.62 -9.40
N SER A 166 -10.38 -3.83 -8.87
CA SER A 166 -11.09 -2.84 -8.06
C SER A 166 -11.81 -3.48 -6.88
N GLY A 167 -11.86 -2.75 -5.78
CA GLY A 167 -12.55 -3.13 -4.57
C GLY A 167 -13.35 -1.97 -3.97
N ALA A 168 -14.48 -2.30 -3.36
CA ALA A 168 -15.40 -1.29 -2.82
C ALA A 168 -16.03 -1.70 -1.48
N THR A 169 -16.85 -0.81 -0.93
CA THR A 169 -17.60 -1.06 0.30
C THR A 169 -18.78 -2.02 0.12
N ASP A 170 -19.06 -2.48 -1.11
CA ASP A 170 -19.99 -3.59 -1.39
C ASP A 170 -19.40 -4.98 -1.11
N MET A 171 -18.18 -5.03 -0.59
CA MET A 171 -17.42 -6.26 -0.33
C MET A 171 -17.08 -7.05 -1.60
N LYS A 172 -17.24 -6.46 -2.77
CA LYS A 172 -16.94 -7.08 -4.06
C LYS A 172 -15.61 -6.64 -4.61
N VAL A 173 -14.92 -7.59 -5.22
CA VAL A 173 -13.70 -7.41 -6.00
C VAL A 173 -14.04 -7.71 -7.45
N PHE A 174 -13.65 -6.83 -8.35
CA PHE A 174 -13.76 -7.07 -9.78
C PHE A 174 -12.39 -7.01 -10.45
N VAL A 175 -12.15 -7.94 -11.37
CA VAL A 175 -11.12 -7.78 -12.42
C VAL A 175 -11.87 -7.47 -13.70
N SER A 176 -11.59 -6.30 -14.27
CA SER A 176 -12.34 -5.77 -15.42
C SER A 176 -11.41 -5.45 -16.58
N ASN A 177 -11.93 -5.56 -17.80
CA ASN A 177 -11.22 -5.15 -18.99
C ASN A 177 -10.98 -3.64 -19.01
N CYS A 178 -9.72 -3.20 -19.16
CA CYS A 178 -9.37 -1.80 -19.41
C CYS A 178 -8.52 -1.61 -20.68
N TYR A 179 -8.55 -2.57 -21.58
CA TYR A 179 -7.89 -2.48 -22.88
C TYR A 179 -8.46 -1.32 -23.72
N MET A 180 -7.56 -0.57 -24.34
CA MET A 180 -7.84 0.54 -25.25
C MET A 180 -6.93 0.40 -26.47
N LYS A 181 -7.53 0.07 -27.64
CA LYS A 181 -6.80 -0.20 -28.88
C LYS A 181 -5.74 0.87 -29.21
N ASP A 182 -6.13 2.14 -29.19
CA ASP A 182 -5.29 3.26 -29.60
C ASP A 182 -4.07 3.49 -28.67
N ILE A 183 -4.05 2.86 -27.51
CA ILE A 183 -2.99 2.98 -26.50
C ILE A 183 -2.22 1.68 -26.37
N ASP A 184 -2.94 0.57 -26.17
CA ASP A 184 -2.32 -0.71 -25.79
C ASP A 184 -1.66 -1.44 -26.93
N ASP A 185 -2.19 -1.37 -28.16
CA ASP A 185 -1.61 -2.04 -29.35
C ASP A 185 -0.17 -1.61 -29.65
N ASN A 186 0.27 -0.46 -29.13
CA ASN A 186 1.65 0.00 -29.29
C ASN A 186 2.66 -0.68 -28.34
N TYR A 187 2.19 -1.38 -27.32
CA TYR A 187 3.04 -1.85 -26.21
C TYR A 187 2.90 -3.33 -25.88
N VAL A 188 1.88 -3.99 -26.38
CA VAL A 188 1.55 -5.38 -26.06
C VAL A 188 1.39 -6.21 -27.33
N THR A 189 1.63 -7.52 -27.22
CA THR A 189 1.49 -8.45 -28.34
C THR A 189 0.02 -8.80 -28.58
N GLU A 190 -0.29 -9.28 -29.81
CA GLU A 190 -1.66 -9.75 -30.12
C GLU A 190 -2.09 -10.90 -29.19
N SER A 191 -1.17 -11.77 -28.77
CA SER A 191 -1.46 -12.85 -27.82
C SER A 191 -1.85 -12.34 -26.42
N GLU A 192 -1.32 -11.18 -25.98
CA GLU A 192 -1.67 -10.56 -24.71
C GLU A 192 -3.03 -9.86 -24.78
N VAL A 193 -3.35 -9.20 -25.89
CA VAL A 193 -4.63 -8.49 -26.05
C VAL A 193 -5.79 -9.40 -26.42
N ALA A 194 -5.54 -10.55 -27.05
CA ALA A 194 -6.58 -11.48 -27.51
C ALA A 194 -7.67 -11.80 -26.45
N PRO A 195 -7.34 -12.02 -25.17
CA PRO A 195 -8.36 -12.32 -24.16
C PRO A 195 -9.34 -11.17 -23.88
N VAL A 196 -9.00 -9.93 -24.23
CA VAL A 196 -9.78 -8.71 -23.87
C VAL A 196 -10.20 -7.88 -25.08
N LYS A 197 -9.62 -8.13 -26.25
CA LYS A 197 -9.80 -7.34 -27.46
C LYS A 197 -11.26 -7.20 -27.90
N ASP A 198 -12.00 -8.30 -27.88
CA ASP A 198 -13.39 -8.35 -28.30
C ASP A 198 -14.38 -8.07 -27.17
N LEU A 199 -13.88 -7.84 -25.96
CA LEU A 199 -14.69 -7.56 -24.79
C LEU A 199 -14.99 -6.06 -24.69
N LYS A 200 -16.18 -5.74 -24.19
CA LYS A 200 -16.56 -4.37 -23.90
C LYS A 200 -15.64 -3.78 -22.84
N PHE A 201 -15.18 -2.53 -23.03
CA PHE A 201 -14.45 -1.81 -22.00
C PHE A 201 -15.21 -1.77 -20.68
N GLY A 202 -14.54 -2.08 -19.57
CA GLY A 202 -15.14 -2.16 -18.24
C GLY A 202 -15.93 -3.44 -17.97
N GLN A 203 -15.98 -4.38 -18.92
CA GLN A 203 -16.60 -5.68 -18.68
C GLN A 203 -15.83 -6.44 -17.60
N ALA A 204 -16.56 -6.93 -16.57
CA ALA A 204 -15.97 -7.78 -15.54
C ALA A 204 -15.65 -9.15 -16.13
N LEU A 205 -14.42 -9.60 -15.94
CA LEU A 205 -13.93 -10.93 -16.28
C LEU A 205 -14.00 -11.85 -15.07
N TYR A 206 -13.86 -11.27 -13.88
CA TYR A 206 -13.87 -11.98 -12.63
C TYR A 206 -14.56 -11.14 -11.57
N GLU A 207 -15.38 -11.78 -10.73
CA GLU A 207 -16.06 -11.21 -9.57
C GLU A 207 -15.85 -12.13 -8.38
N PHE A 208 -15.48 -11.55 -7.24
CA PHE A 208 -15.29 -12.25 -5.98
C PHE A 208 -15.93 -11.45 -4.84
N GLU A 209 -16.56 -12.15 -3.88
CA GLU A 209 -17.15 -11.53 -2.69
C GLU A 209 -16.29 -11.81 -1.47
N ALA A 210 -15.68 -10.74 -0.93
CA ALA A 210 -14.94 -10.77 0.31
C ALA A 210 -15.89 -10.70 1.52
N GLY A 211 -15.49 -11.25 2.66
CA GLY A 211 -16.33 -11.26 3.87
C GLY A 211 -16.45 -9.92 4.60
N SER A 212 -15.84 -8.85 4.11
CA SER A 212 -15.89 -7.49 4.69
C SER A 212 -15.45 -6.43 3.67
N TRP A 213 -15.60 -5.14 4.03
CA TRP A 213 -15.22 -4.02 3.17
C TRP A 213 -13.76 -4.10 2.76
N LEU A 214 -13.52 -3.86 1.47
CA LEU A 214 -12.16 -3.78 0.92
C LEU A 214 -11.50 -2.48 1.40
N ILE A 215 -10.17 -2.53 1.56
CA ILE A 215 -9.38 -1.36 1.97
C ILE A 215 -8.33 -1.03 0.92
N ASN A 216 -7.58 -2.04 0.46
CA ASN A 216 -6.49 -1.84 -0.48
C ASN A 216 -6.43 -3.00 -1.47
N CYS A 217 -5.87 -2.76 -2.64
CA CYS A 217 -5.61 -3.81 -3.61
C CYS A 217 -4.32 -3.53 -4.39
N ASN A 218 -3.68 -4.59 -4.87
CA ASN A 218 -2.49 -4.49 -5.70
C ASN A 218 -2.30 -5.76 -6.54
N TRP A 219 -1.35 -5.74 -7.46
CA TRP A 219 -0.95 -6.87 -8.29
C TRP A 219 0.46 -7.34 -7.94
N SER A 220 0.77 -8.63 -8.14
CA SER A 220 2.15 -9.09 -8.22
C SER A 220 2.87 -8.43 -9.39
N LEU A 221 4.21 -8.40 -9.39
CA LEU A 221 4.96 -7.70 -10.42
C LEU A 221 4.80 -8.32 -11.82
N ASP A 222 4.45 -9.60 -11.89
CA ASP A 222 4.15 -10.34 -13.13
C ASP A 222 2.65 -10.36 -13.49
N GLY A 223 1.78 -9.83 -12.63
CA GLY A 223 0.33 -9.84 -12.84
C GLY A 223 -0.36 -11.19 -12.58
N LYS A 224 0.35 -12.21 -12.11
CA LYS A 224 -0.21 -13.53 -11.83
C LYS A 224 -1.19 -13.50 -10.66
N TYR A 225 -0.87 -12.75 -9.61
CA TYR A 225 -1.66 -12.64 -8.40
C TYR A 225 -2.26 -11.24 -8.25
N ALA A 226 -3.55 -11.18 -7.95
CA ALA A 226 -4.22 -9.99 -7.47
C ALA A 226 -4.39 -10.09 -5.95
N TYR A 227 -3.92 -9.09 -5.22
CA TYR A 227 -4.00 -9.02 -3.77
C TYR A 227 -5.08 -8.04 -3.36
N THR A 228 -5.93 -8.43 -2.38
CA THR A 228 -6.90 -7.49 -1.79
C THR A 228 -6.92 -7.63 -0.29
N SER A 229 -6.93 -6.51 0.43
CA SER A 229 -7.09 -6.47 1.87
C SER A 229 -8.47 -5.99 2.27
N CYS A 230 -8.92 -6.41 3.42
CA CYS A 230 -10.22 -6.06 3.94
C CYS A 230 -10.20 -5.68 5.42
N GLN A 231 -11.31 -5.10 5.89
CA GLN A 231 -11.46 -4.62 7.26
C GLN A 231 -11.36 -5.73 8.31
N GLY A 232 -11.60 -6.99 7.94
CA GLY A 232 -11.49 -8.14 8.82
C GLY A 232 -10.07 -8.64 9.11
N GLY A 233 -9.01 -7.94 8.65
CA GLY A 233 -7.61 -8.35 8.86
C GLY A 233 -7.16 -9.50 7.97
N TYR A 234 -7.91 -9.79 6.91
CA TYR A 234 -7.58 -10.79 5.90
C TYR A 234 -6.99 -10.14 4.66
N VAL A 235 -6.13 -10.91 3.99
CA VAL A 235 -5.72 -10.67 2.61
C VAL A 235 -6.21 -11.84 1.76
N TYR A 236 -6.85 -11.52 0.65
CA TYR A 236 -7.19 -12.49 -0.38
C TYR A 236 -6.16 -12.41 -1.49
N VAL A 237 -5.62 -13.55 -1.88
CA VAL A 237 -4.74 -13.70 -3.04
C VAL A 237 -5.54 -14.41 -4.12
N ILE A 238 -5.72 -13.75 -5.25
CA ILE A 238 -6.63 -14.16 -6.32
C ILE A 238 -5.83 -14.46 -7.58
N GLN A 239 -5.99 -15.66 -8.10
CA GLN A 239 -5.57 -16.06 -9.45
C GLN A 239 -6.82 -16.08 -10.34
N PHE A 240 -7.19 -14.92 -10.89
CA PHE A 240 -8.47 -14.76 -11.58
C PHE A 240 -8.60 -15.64 -12.84
N ASN A 241 -7.50 -15.93 -13.53
CA ASN A 241 -7.50 -16.85 -14.68
C ASN A 241 -7.83 -18.29 -14.29
N GLU A 242 -7.40 -18.71 -13.10
CA GLU A 242 -7.64 -20.04 -12.54
C GLU A 242 -8.92 -20.11 -11.68
N LYS A 243 -9.53 -18.95 -11.43
CA LYS A 243 -10.67 -18.79 -10.50
C LYS A 243 -10.38 -19.36 -9.12
N LYS A 244 -9.16 -19.13 -8.63
CA LYS A 244 -8.69 -19.60 -7.33
C LYS A 244 -8.46 -18.43 -6.40
N GLU A 245 -8.93 -18.55 -5.16
CA GLU A 245 -8.73 -17.58 -4.07
C GLU A 245 -8.13 -18.26 -2.86
N ASP A 246 -7.08 -17.66 -2.33
CA ASP A 246 -6.49 -18.03 -1.05
C ASP A 246 -6.79 -16.92 -0.03
N LYS A 247 -7.37 -17.28 1.12
CA LYS A 247 -7.68 -16.37 2.22
C LYS A 247 -6.63 -16.49 3.31
N ILE A 248 -5.92 -15.41 3.59
CA ILE A 248 -4.86 -15.37 4.59
C ILE A 248 -5.30 -14.49 5.76
N CYS A 249 -5.33 -15.03 6.97
CA CYS A 249 -5.53 -14.25 8.18
C CYS A 249 -4.18 -13.66 8.62
N ILE A 250 -4.02 -12.35 8.52
CA ILE A 250 -2.75 -11.67 8.86
C ILE A 250 -2.77 -11.16 10.29
N SER A 251 -3.83 -10.47 10.70
CA SER A 251 -3.95 -9.93 12.04
C SER A 251 -5.42 -9.79 12.45
N GLN A 252 -5.66 -9.42 13.71
CA GLN A 252 -7.01 -9.05 14.17
C GLN A 252 -7.37 -7.59 13.78
N SER A 253 -6.37 -6.80 13.39
CA SER A 253 -6.56 -5.42 12.92
C SER A 253 -6.67 -5.39 11.40
N PRO A 254 -7.43 -4.44 10.84
CA PRO A 254 -7.51 -4.26 9.40
C PRO A 254 -6.14 -4.07 8.75
N ILE A 255 -6.00 -4.51 7.50
CA ILE A 255 -4.77 -4.31 6.71
C ILE A 255 -4.98 -3.09 5.81
N SER A 256 -4.20 -2.04 6.07
CA SER A 256 -4.31 -0.75 5.39
C SER A 256 -3.66 -0.74 4.01
N MET A 257 -2.55 -1.47 3.83
CA MET A 257 -1.80 -1.50 2.58
C MET A 257 -1.30 -2.90 2.26
N ILE A 258 -1.27 -3.22 0.97
CA ILE A 258 -0.58 -4.38 0.42
C ILE A 258 0.40 -3.88 -0.63
N ILE A 259 1.66 -4.25 -0.51
CA ILE A 259 2.74 -3.82 -1.39
C ILE A 259 3.46 -5.06 -1.94
N PRO A 260 3.47 -5.29 -3.26
CA PRO A 260 4.18 -6.43 -3.83
C PRO A 260 5.70 -6.29 -3.64
N LYS A 261 6.36 -7.39 -3.30
CA LYS A 261 7.83 -7.52 -3.19
C LYS A 261 8.39 -8.40 -4.32
N GLY A 262 7.73 -8.54 -5.39
CA GLY A 262 8.13 -9.43 -6.47
C GLY A 262 6.92 -10.18 -7.03
N ASN A 263 7.18 -11.35 -7.59
CA ASN A 263 6.12 -12.14 -8.20
C ASN A 263 5.32 -12.94 -7.16
N ASN A 264 6.01 -13.48 -6.15
CA ASN A 264 5.46 -14.44 -5.19
C ASN A 264 5.59 -13.93 -3.74
N ALA A 265 5.63 -12.63 -3.51
CA ALA A 265 5.77 -12.06 -2.18
C ALA A 265 5.08 -10.70 -2.07
N PHE A 266 4.59 -10.39 -0.86
CA PHE A 266 4.04 -9.07 -0.56
C PHE A 266 4.28 -8.66 0.89
N TYR A 267 4.30 -7.34 1.11
CA TYR A 267 4.19 -6.76 2.44
C TYR A 267 2.74 -6.42 2.74
N ALA A 268 2.31 -6.73 3.96
CA ALA A 268 1.02 -6.30 4.50
C ALA A 268 1.27 -5.34 5.67
N VAL A 269 0.61 -4.19 5.63
CA VAL A 269 0.70 -3.15 6.66
C VAL A 269 -0.63 -3.06 7.38
N GLY A 270 -0.63 -3.26 8.70
CA GLY A 270 -1.84 -3.22 9.51
C GLY A 270 -2.10 -1.84 10.14
N TYR A 271 -3.36 -1.59 10.54
CA TYR A 271 -3.71 -0.45 11.40
C TYR A 271 -3.10 -0.57 12.81
N ASN A 272 -2.63 -1.77 13.19
CA ASN A 272 -1.78 -1.99 14.36
C ASN A 272 -0.34 -1.45 14.20
N ARG A 273 -0.03 -0.81 13.06
CA ARG A 273 1.27 -0.23 12.71
C ARG A 273 2.38 -1.27 12.50
N GLU A 274 2.01 -2.53 12.33
CA GLU A 274 2.93 -3.63 12.07
C GLU A 274 3.06 -3.89 10.57
N ILE A 275 4.24 -4.36 10.16
CA ILE A 275 4.60 -4.70 8.79
C ILE A 275 4.97 -6.18 8.75
N TYR A 276 4.28 -6.94 7.91
CA TYR A 276 4.45 -8.37 7.73
C TYR A 276 4.92 -8.67 6.31
N LEU A 277 5.85 -9.60 6.17
CA LEU A 277 6.27 -10.16 4.88
C LEU A 277 5.67 -11.56 4.73
N TYR A 278 4.96 -11.76 3.63
CA TYR A 278 4.44 -13.05 3.18
C TYR A 278 5.08 -13.45 1.87
N GLU A 279 5.41 -14.74 1.75
CA GLU A 279 5.94 -15.35 0.53
C GLU A 279 5.19 -16.64 0.23
N GLU A 280 5.05 -16.96 -1.05
CA GLU A 280 4.45 -18.21 -1.52
C GLU A 280 5.51 -19.31 -1.50
N GLU A 281 5.19 -20.43 -0.84
CA GLU A 281 6.02 -21.64 -0.78
C GLU A 281 5.14 -22.87 -1.03
N ASN A 282 5.46 -23.62 -2.07
CA ASN A 282 4.76 -24.86 -2.42
C ASN A 282 3.23 -24.71 -2.54
N GLY A 283 2.77 -23.59 -3.09
CA GLY A 283 1.35 -23.28 -3.26
C GLY A 283 0.66 -22.76 -2.00
N GLN A 284 1.39 -22.43 -0.95
CA GLN A 284 0.87 -21.86 0.29
C GLN A 284 1.54 -20.53 0.62
N TRP A 285 0.78 -19.59 1.15
CA TRP A 285 1.29 -18.29 1.59
C TRP A 285 1.70 -18.35 3.05
N VAL A 286 2.99 -18.11 3.30
CA VAL A 286 3.61 -18.25 4.63
C VAL A 286 4.18 -16.90 5.10
N MET A 287 3.93 -16.56 6.36
CA MET A 287 4.55 -15.40 7.00
C MET A 287 6.04 -15.66 7.23
N LYS A 288 6.91 -14.92 6.55
CA LYS A 288 8.36 -15.03 6.67
C LYS A 288 8.94 -14.18 7.80
N LYS A 289 8.47 -12.95 7.88
CA LYS A 289 9.04 -11.98 8.83
C LYS A 289 7.99 -10.96 9.26
N GLN A 290 7.99 -10.61 10.52
CA GLN A 290 7.37 -9.39 11.03
C GLN A 290 8.47 -8.34 11.17
N ILE A 291 8.51 -7.39 10.22
CA ILE A 291 9.60 -6.40 10.10
C ILE A 291 9.72 -5.52 11.35
N THR A 292 8.57 -5.16 11.92
CA THR A 292 8.49 -4.28 13.10
C THR A 292 8.82 -4.95 14.42
N LYS A 293 9.00 -6.28 14.45
CA LYS A 293 9.31 -7.03 15.67
C LYS A 293 10.80 -6.98 15.96
N LYS A 294 11.18 -6.61 17.21
CA LYS A 294 12.56 -6.75 17.68
C LYS A 294 12.94 -8.23 17.71
N GLU A 295 14.00 -8.62 17.04
CA GLU A 295 14.62 -9.92 17.26
C GLU A 295 15.16 -9.93 18.71
N LYS A 296 14.64 -10.82 19.55
CA LYS A 296 15.25 -11.06 20.85
C LYS A 296 16.66 -11.61 20.60
N PRO A 297 17.71 -11.09 21.29
CA PRO A 297 19.04 -11.69 21.20
C PRO A 297 18.90 -13.19 21.49
N LYS A 298 19.47 -14.03 20.64
CA LYS A 298 19.57 -15.47 20.94
C LYS A 298 20.32 -15.59 22.26
N GLU A 299 19.64 -16.00 23.33
CA GLU A 299 20.30 -16.40 24.57
C GLU A 299 21.29 -17.52 24.22
N GLU A 300 22.58 -17.22 24.26
CA GLU A 300 23.59 -18.26 24.24
C GLU A 300 23.28 -19.19 25.41
N LYS A 301 22.88 -20.42 25.12
CA LYS A 301 22.76 -21.47 26.10
C LYS A 301 24.12 -21.64 26.75
N LYS A 302 24.35 -20.99 27.90
CA LYS A 302 25.45 -21.32 28.76
C LYS A 302 25.20 -22.76 29.20
N ASN A 303 26.02 -23.66 28.71
CA ASN A 303 26.13 -25.04 29.21
C ASN A 303 26.52 -24.99 30.68
N ASN A 304 25.53 -25.01 31.57
CA ASN A 304 25.76 -25.29 32.98
C ASN A 304 25.84 -26.79 33.10
N THR A 305 27.04 -27.28 33.25
CA THR A 305 27.35 -28.62 33.77
C THR A 305 26.69 -28.77 35.13
N PRO A 306 25.92 -29.81 35.45
CA PRO A 306 25.35 -29.99 36.77
C PRO A 306 26.43 -30.51 37.69
N MET A 307 26.92 -29.65 38.63
CA MET A 307 27.59 -30.15 39.81
C MET A 307 26.54 -30.73 40.76
N GLY A 308 26.71 -32.01 41.11
CA GLY A 308 25.89 -32.72 42.05
C GLY A 308 26.01 -32.13 43.45
N GLY A 309 24.87 -32.03 44.14
CA GLY A 309 24.78 -31.61 45.54
C GLY A 309 23.40 -31.89 46.11
N SER A 310 23.33 -32.80 47.04
CA SER A 310 22.19 -33.27 47.82
C SER A 310 21.37 -32.14 48.47
N GLY A 311 20.05 -32.15 48.30
CA GLY A 311 19.14 -31.20 48.94
C GLY A 311 17.66 -31.43 48.59
N GLY A 312 17.18 -32.65 48.86
CA GLY A 312 15.87 -33.11 48.32
C GLY A 312 14.60 -32.61 49.05
N VAL A 313 14.65 -32.00 50.24
CA VAL A 313 13.44 -31.70 51.02
C VAL A 313 13.09 -30.20 51.01
N ALA A 314 14.08 -29.33 51.05
CA ALA A 314 13.86 -27.87 51.05
C ALA A 314 13.34 -27.33 49.71
N ALA A 315 13.68 -27.98 48.58
CA ALA A 315 13.19 -27.60 47.24
C ALA A 315 11.73 -27.99 47.01
N ALA A 316 11.25 -29.06 47.64
CA ALA A 316 9.86 -29.49 47.58
C ALA A 316 8.95 -28.55 48.39
N LEU A 317 9.38 -28.12 49.57
CA LEU A 317 8.61 -27.18 50.41
C LEU A 317 8.45 -25.79 49.76
N LYS A 318 9.47 -25.28 49.07
CA LYS A 318 9.35 -24.01 48.29
C LYS A 318 8.38 -24.10 47.14
N ARG A 319 8.20 -25.27 46.53
CA ARG A 319 7.21 -25.47 45.48
C ARG A 319 5.78 -25.50 46.01
N PHE A 320 5.53 -26.01 47.20
CA PHE A 320 4.21 -26.04 47.84
C PHE A 320 3.78 -24.69 48.41
N GLN A 321 4.69 -23.87 48.91
CA GLN A 321 4.38 -22.51 49.38
C GLN A 321 4.02 -21.54 48.27
N ASN A 322 4.51 -21.77 47.03
CA ASN A 322 4.15 -20.93 45.87
C ASN A 322 2.83 -21.34 45.19
N GLN A 323 2.20 -22.45 45.54
CA GLN A 323 0.89 -22.84 45.00
C GLN A 323 -0.30 -22.34 45.85
N GLY A 324 -0.07 -21.81 47.05
CA GLY A 324 -1.14 -21.38 47.97
C GLY A 324 -1.56 -19.92 47.90
N MET A 325 -0.86 -19.07 47.17
CA MET A 325 -1.23 -17.67 47.02
C MET A 325 -1.42 -17.31 45.52
N LYS A 326 -2.55 -17.70 44.96
CA LYS A 326 -3.08 -16.95 43.83
C LYS A 326 -3.55 -15.57 44.32
N LYS A 327 -2.61 -14.64 44.50
CA LYS A 327 -2.93 -13.24 44.44
C LYS A 327 -3.61 -13.01 43.07
N LYS A 328 -4.78 -12.40 43.10
CA LYS A 328 -5.32 -11.70 41.95
C LYS A 328 -4.25 -10.70 41.50
N GLU A 329 -3.36 -11.12 40.64
CA GLU A 329 -2.64 -10.17 39.80
C GLU A 329 -3.70 -9.52 38.91
N SER A 330 -4.03 -8.27 39.22
CA SER A 330 -4.60 -7.38 38.21
C SER A 330 -3.71 -7.55 36.98
N LEU A 331 -4.32 -7.94 35.86
CA LEU A 331 -3.70 -7.86 34.56
C LEU A 331 -3.38 -6.36 34.31
N VAL A 332 -2.24 -5.94 34.85
CA VAL A 332 -1.54 -4.80 34.28
C VAL A 332 -1.02 -5.34 32.98
N VAL A 333 -1.80 -5.13 31.91
CA VAL A 333 -1.30 -5.19 30.56
C VAL A 333 -0.25 -4.08 30.48
N THR A 334 0.97 -4.39 30.89
CA THR A 334 2.12 -3.63 30.46
C THR A 334 2.18 -3.85 28.96
N THR A 335 1.52 -2.96 28.21
CA THR A 335 1.83 -2.71 26.82
C THR A 335 3.31 -2.28 26.86
N GLU A 336 4.23 -3.24 26.66
CA GLU A 336 5.57 -2.92 26.23
C GLU A 336 5.34 -2.11 24.94
N GLN A 337 5.45 -0.79 25.06
CA GLN A 337 5.40 0.09 23.91
C GLN A 337 6.57 -0.35 23.04
N ASN A 338 6.25 -0.97 21.91
CA ASN A 338 7.25 -1.41 20.97
C ASN A 338 7.82 -0.13 20.34
N GLU A 339 8.93 0.36 20.87
CA GLU A 339 9.61 1.61 20.46
C GLU A 339 9.92 1.68 18.96
N ASN A 340 9.81 0.55 18.26
CA ASN A 340 10.02 0.45 16.83
C ASN A 340 8.77 0.81 16.02
N LEU A 341 7.57 0.81 16.60
CA LEU A 341 6.35 1.14 15.87
C LEU A 341 6.25 2.65 15.59
N HIS A 342 5.56 3.00 14.52
CA HIS A 342 5.14 4.37 14.26
C HIS A 342 4.25 4.92 15.39
N ALA A 343 4.27 6.23 15.63
CA ALA A 343 3.41 6.87 16.62
C ALA A 343 1.94 6.80 16.23
N THR A 344 1.65 6.89 14.93
CA THR A 344 0.31 6.81 14.34
C THR A 344 0.26 5.80 13.20
N ASN A 345 -0.88 5.71 12.51
CA ASN A 345 -1.03 4.81 11.37
C ASN A 345 -0.06 5.16 10.26
N ILE A 346 0.53 4.13 9.66
CA ILE A 346 1.39 4.25 8.50
C ILE A 346 0.53 4.78 7.34
N SER A 347 0.94 5.91 6.77
CA SER A 347 0.23 6.60 5.69
C SER A 347 0.83 6.31 4.32
N SER A 348 2.12 5.98 4.25
CA SER A 348 2.78 5.66 2.99
C SER A 348 3.87 4.61 3.17
N PHE A 349 4.17 3.91 2.09
CA PHE A 349 5.14 2.84 2.05
C PHE A 349 5.87 2.86 0.70
N ALA A 350 7.21 2.86 0.74
CA ALA A 350 8.05 2.76 -0.43
C ALA A 350 9.15 1.72 -0.21
N ILE A 351 9.63 1.12 -1.29
CA ILE A 351 10.73 0.14 -1.28
C ILE A 351 11.83 0.67 -2.17
N LYS A 352 13.03 0.80 -1.61
CA LYS A 352 14.26 1.10 -2.36
C LYS A 352 15.30 0.02 -2.03
N ASP A 353 15.72 -0.74 -3.03
CA ASP A 353 16.65 -1.85 -2.87
C ASP A 353 16.16 -2.83 -1.77
N ASN A 354 16.95 -3.04 -0.72
CA ASN A 354 16.60 -3.85 0.45
C ASN A 354 16.10 -3.02 1.63
N GLN A 355 15.54 -1.84 1.40
CA GLN A 355 15.06 -0.94 2.44
C GLN A 355 13.60 -0.59 2.25
N ILE A 356 12.87 -0.56 3.35
CA ILE A 356 11.51 -0.05 3.42
C ILE A 356 11.53 1.34 4.03
N ILE A 357 10.77 2.25 3.43
CA ILE A 357 10.58 3.61 3.89
C ILE A 357 9.10 3.78 4.16
N THR A 358 8.77 4.20 5.35
CA THR A 358 7.38 4.42 5.76
C THR A 358 7.21 5.81 6.34
N SER A 359 6.05 6.42 6.11
CA SER A 359 5.65 7.63 6.83
C SER A 359 4.37 7.38 7.63
N ASP A 360 4.11 8.23 8.61
CA ASP A 360 2.90 8.20 9.40
C ASP A 360 2.15 9.53 9.44
N LEU A 361 0.93 9.51 9.94
CA LEU A 361 0.09 10.70 10.06
C LEU A 361 0.59 11.72 11.10
N ALA A 362 1.53 11.33 11.99
CA ALA A 362 2.19 12.27 12.90
C ALA A 362 3.36 13.01 12.24
N GLY A 363 3.80 12.57 11.04
CA GLY A 363 4.85 13.24 10.27
C GLY A 363 6.24 12.62 10.41
N PHE A 364 6.31 11.43 10.99
CA PHE A 364 7.58 10.71 11.11
C PHE A 364 7.83 9.80 9.91
N VAL A 365 9.06 9.77 9.47
CA VAL A 365 9.57 8.84 8.44
C VAL A 365 10.48 7.83 9.11
N LYS A 366 10.27 6.55 8.85
CA LYS A 366 11.09 5.45 9.39
C LYS A 366 11.70 4.62 8.27
N TYR A 367 12.86 4.08 8.60
CA TYR A 367 13.62 3.17 7.76
C TYR A 367 13.67 1.80 8.37
N TRP A 368 13.53 0.79 7.52
CA TRP A 368 13.60 -0.62 7.91
C TRP A 368 14.56 -1.34 6.96
N GLU A 369 15.52 -2.06 7.50
CA GLU A 369 16.35 -3.00 6.73
C GLU A 369 15.63 -4.35 6.65
N ILE A 370 15.58 -4.93 5.44
CA ILE A 370 14.83 -6.16 5.16
C ILE A 370 15.75 -7.38 5.28
#